data_246879a8b7b58d7996338a5799259ac8
#
_entry.id   246879a8b7b58d7996338a5799259ac8
#
_cell.length_a   1.000
_cell.length_b   1.000
_cell.length_c   1.000
_cell.angle_alpha   90.00
_cell.angle_beta   90.00
_cell.angle_gamma   90.00
#
_symmetry.space_group_name_H-M   'P 1'
#
loop_
_entity.id
_entity.type
_entity.pdbx_description
1 polymer ?
#
loop_
_entity_poly.entity_id
_entity_poly.type
_entity_poly.pdbx_seq_one_letter_code
_entity_poly.pdbx_strand_id
1 'polypeptide(L)'
;MVLPQVSKSENLQEVGRKIRHYREKKKLSQLELAEAIGVTQNTIYLIETAQSEMKLEKLFRIAEVLDVTPNKLLPGEAKTASNKFFEFEHMMKQLSEADQELIFNMVMPCMKRLLPNT
;
A
#
# COMPACT_ATOMS: atom_id res chain seq x y z
N MET A 1 2.97 20.81 21.79
CA MET A 1 3.62 19.51 21.56
C MET A 1 3.91 19.35 20.09
N VAL A 2 5.16 19.11 19.76
CA VAL A 2 5.55 18.90 18.37
C VAL A 2 5.45 17.42 18.07
N LEU A 3 4.60 17.06 17.11
CA LEU A 3 4.50 15.67 16.65
C LEU A 3 5.77 15.33 15.88
N PRO A 4 6.31 14.12 16.07
CA PRO A 4 7.42 13.68 15.25
C PRO A 4 6.98 13.69 13.79
N GLN A 5 7.70 14.45 12.99
CA GLN A 5 7.39 14.56 11.57
C GLN A 5 8.42 13.76 10.79
N VAL A 6 7.92 12.86 9.95
CA VAL A 6 8.76 12.20 8.95
C VAL A 6 9.11 13.26 7.92
N SER A 7 10.39 13.39 7.58
CA SER A 7 10.81 14.38 6.62
C SER A 7 10.23 14.11 5.24
N LYS A 8 10.05 15.16 4.46
CA LYS A 8 9.60 15.05 3.06
C LYS A 8 10.48 14.09 2.27
N SER A 9 11.79 14.14 2.51
CA SER A 9 12.75 13.26 1.86
C SER A 9 12.48 11.78 2.19
N GLU A 10 12.18 11.48 3.45
CA GLU A 10 11.89 10.10 3.86
C GLU A 10 10.59 9.59 3.22
N ASN A 11 9.58 10.44 3.13
CA ASN A 11 8.32 10.09 2.48
C ASN A 11 8.54 9.78 1.00
N LEU A 12 9.31 10.61 0.31
CA LEU A 12 9.62 10.39 -1.10
C LEU A 12 10.42 9.11 -1.31
N GLN A 13 11.36 8.82 -0.40
CA GLN A 13 12.15 7.60 -0.47
C GLN A 13 11.26 6.36 -0.32
N GLU A 14 10.32 6.41 0.62
CA GLU A 14 9.40 5.29 0.84
C GLU A 14 8.50 5.05 -0.37
N VAL A 15 7.92 6.11 -0.92
CA VAL A 15 7.10 6.01 -2.15
C VAL A 15 7.92 5.43 -3.29
N GLY A 16 9.12 5.95 -3.50
CA GLY A 16 10.01 5.48 -4.56
C GLY A 16 10.34 4.00 -4.43
N ARG A 17 10.67 3.55 -3.22
CA ARG A 17 10.96 2.13 -2.97
C ARG A 17 9.74 1.24 -3.25
N LYS A 18 8.56 1.69 -2.86
CA LYS A 18 7.32 0.93 -3.08
C LYS A 18 7.00 0.82 -4.57
N ILE A 19 7.17 1.90 -5.30
CA ILE A 19 6.97 1.90 -6.75
C ILE A 19 7.91 0.88 -7.39
N ARG A 20 9.19 0.93 -7.04
CA ARG A 20 10.19 0.00 -7.55
C ARG A 20 9.83 -1.44 -7.18
N HIS A 21 9.44 -1.67 -5.94
CA HIS A 21 9.07 -3.01 -5.47
C HIS A 21 7.93 -3.61 -6.31
N TYR A 22 6.85 -2.87 -6.48
CA TYR A 22 5.70 -3.37 -7.24
C TYR A 22 5.99 -3.44 -8.74
N ARG A 23 6.83 -2.55 -9.25
CA ARG A 23 7.29 -2.62 -10.64
C ARG A 23 8.06 -3.91 -10.90
N GLU A 24 9.03 -4.20 -10.06
CA GLU A 24 9.84 -5.42 -10.18
C GLU A 24 8.99 -6.67 -9.98
N LYS A 25 8.07 -6.63 -9.06
CA LYS A 25 7.14 -7.74 -8.82
C LYS A 25 6.30 -8.04 -10.06
N LYS A 26 5.94 -7.00 -10.79
CA LYS A 26 5.19 -7.14 -12.05
C LYS A 26 6.10 -7.40 -13.25
N LYS A 27 7.41 -7.47 -13.02
CA LYS A 27 8.42 -7.73 -14.05
C LYS A 27 8.45 -6.67 -15.15
N LEU A 28 8.22 -5.41 -14.77
CA LEU A 28 8.32 -4.28 -15.67
C LEU A 28 9.66 -3.59 -15.49
N SER A 29 10.24 -3.15 -16.61
CA SER A 29 11.41 -2.26 -16.57
C SER A 29 10.97 -0.83 -16.27
N GLN A 30 11.92 0.03 -15.90
CA GLN A 30 11.64 1.45 -15.76
C GLN A 30 11.11 2.05 -17.06
N LEU A 31 11.68 1.63 -18.19
CA LEU A 31 11.23 2.12 -19.49
C LEU A 31 9.80 1.68 -19.79
N GLU A 32 9.47 0.42 -19.50
CA GLU A 32 8.12 -0.09 -19.73
C GLU A 32 7.09 0.65 -18.89
N LEU A 33 7.39 0.90 -17.62
CA LEU A 33 6.51 1.68 -16.77
C LEU A 33 6.38 3.11 -17.29
N ALA A 34 7.50 3.72 -17.68
CA ALA A 34 7.52 5.08 -18.23
C ALA A 34 6.63 5.18 -19.48
N GLU A 35 6.77 4.26 -20.40
CA GLU A 35 5.96 4.24 -21.61
C GLU A 35 4.46 4.06 -21.29
N ALA A 36 4.14 3.22 -20.32
CA ALA A 36 2.77 2.95 -19.95
C ALA A 36 2.05 4.18 -19.39
N ILE A 37 2.77 5.09 -18.73
CA ILE A 37 2.18 6.30 -18.14
C ILE A 37 2.53 7.57 -18.91
N GLY A 38 3.27 7.45 -20.03
CA GLY A 38 3.55 8.59 -20.90
C GLY A 38 4.62 9.54 -20.40
N VAL A 39 5.65 9.02 -19.72
CA VAL A 39 6.79 9.82 -19.25
C VAL A 39 8.10 9.18 -19.73
N THR A 40 9.22 9.83 -19.44
CA THR A 40 10.53 9.28 -19.78
C THR A 40 11.01 8.30 -18.74
N GLN A 41 11.92 7.40 -19.14
CA GLN A 41 12.56 6.49 -18.20
C GLN A 41 13.26 7.26 -17.09
N ASN A 42 13.91 8.37 -17.41
CA ASN A 42 14.58 9.20 -16.42
C ASN A 42 13.61 9.73 -15.36
N THR A 43 12.37 10.04 -15.75
CA THR A 43 11.35 10.45 -14.81
C THR A 43 11.06 9.36 -13.79
N ILE A 44 10.93 8.11 -14.23
CA ILE A 44 10.72 6.98 -13.33
C ILE A 44 11.93 6.78 -12.42
N TYR A 45 13.13 6.85 -12.97
CA TYR A 45 14.36 6.76 -12.19
C TYR A 45 14.39 7.80 -11.05
N LEU A 46 14.08 9.05 -11.39
CA LEU A 46 14.08 10.13 -10.39
C LEU A 46 13.02 9.92 -9.30
N ILE A 47 11.86 9.39 -9.67
CA ILE A 47 10.80 9.08 -8.72
C ILE A 47 11.23 7.94 -7.79
N GLU A 48 11.76 6.87 -8.36
CA GLU A 48 12.18 5.69 -7.57
C GLU A 48 13.35 5.98 -6.64
N THR A 49 14.20 6.94 -7.01
CA THR A 49 15.35 7.33 -6.20
C THR A 49 15.08 8.55 -5.32
N ALA A 50 13.82 8.99 -5.26
CA ALA A 50 13.39 10.11 -4.43
C ALA A 50 14.07 11.45 -4.77
N GLN A 51 14.44 11.63 -6.03
CA GLN A 51 15.08 12.87 -6.48
C GLN A 51 14.08 13.87 -7.06
N SER A 52 12.85 13.45 -7.29
CA SER A 52 11.80 14.36 -7.71
C SER A 52 10.47 14.00 -7.03
N GLU A 53 9.65 15.02 -6.86
CA GLU A 53 8.28 14.84 -6.41
C GLU A 53 7.42 14.46 -7.62
N MET A 54 6.26 13.88 -7.36
CA MET A 54 5.30 13.63 -8.41
C MET A 54 3.92 14.10 -8.00
N LYS A 55 3.14 14.47 -9.01
CA LYS A 55 1.75 14.87 -8.79
C LYS A 55 0.90 13.65 -8.51
N LEU A 56 -0.18 13.86 -7.78
CA LEU A 56 -1.11 12.82 -7.38
C LEU A 56 -1.66 12.05 -8.60
N GLU A 57 -1.92 12.74 -9.69
CA GLU A 57 -2.39 12.12 -10.93
C GLU A 57 -1.41 11.06 -11.44
N LYS A 58 -0.12 11.38 -11.40
CA LYS A 58 0.92 10.44 -11.83
C LYS A 58 0.97 9.23 -10.92
N LEU A 59 0.82 9.44 -9.62
CA LEU A 59 0.77 8.34 -8.65
C LEU A 59 -0.39 7.40 -8.96
N PHE A 60 -1.56 7.93 -9.27
CA PHE A 60 -2.72 7.11 -9.63
C PHE A 60 -2.49 6.31 -10.90
N ARG A 61 -1.84 6.90 -11.90
CA ARG A 61 -1.50 6.18 -13.14
C ARG A 61 -0.52 5.06 -12.89
N ILE A 62 0.49 5.31 -12.07
CA ILE A 62 1.46 4.27 -11.69
C ILE A 62 0.76 3.13 -10.98
N ALA A 63 -0.09 3.44 -10.01
CA ALA A 63 -0.83 2.43 -9.26
C ALA A 63 -1.69 1.57 -10.19
N GLU A 64 -2.35 2.19 -11.15
CA GLU A 64 -3.18 1.50 -12.12
C GLU A 64 -2.35 0.52 -12.97
N VAL A 65 -1.22 0.97 -13.48
CA VAL A 65 -0.33 0.12 -14.29
C VAL A 65 0.25 -1.03 -13.45
N LEU A 66 0.59 -0.76 -12.20
CA LEU A 66 1.13 -1.76 -11.29
C LEU A 66 0.06 -2.67 -10.69
N ASP A 67 -1.21 -2.37 -10.96
CA ASP A 67 -2.35 -3.13 -10.46
C ASP A 67 -2.39 -3.20 -8.93
N VAL A 68 -2.14 -2.07 -8.31
CA VAL A 68 -2.23 -1.91 -6.86
C VAL A 68 -3.08 -0.68 -6.54
N THR A 69 -3.62 -0.62 -5.33
CA THR A 69 -4.30 0.59 -4.88
C THR A 69 -3.27 1.68 -4.61
N PRO A 70 -3.62 2.96 -4.80
CA PRO A 70 -2.70 4.06 -4.51
C PRO A 70 -2.18 4.04 -3.07
N ASN A 71 -2.98 3.59 -2.12
CA ASN A 71 -2.56 3.48 -0.72
C ASN A 71 -1.32 2.63 -0.53
N LYS A 72 -1.12 1.63 -1.38
CA LYS A 72 0.05 0.76 -1.28
C LYS A 72 1.34 1.46 -1.65
N LEU A 73 1.25 2.55 -2.37
CA LEU A 73 2.41 3.35 -2.78
C LEU A 73 2.69 4.51 -1.82
N LEU A 74 1.71 4.89 -1.00
CA LEU A 74 1.84 6.03 -0.11
C LEU A 74 2.69 5.69 1.11
N PRO A 75 3.40 6.70 1.67
CA PRO A 75 4.17 6.49 2.89
C PRO A 75 3.24 6.36 4.10
N GLY A 76 3.78 5.82 5.18
CA GLY A 76 3.06 5.78 6.43
C GLY A 76 2.12 4.60 6.57
N GLU A 77 2.28 3.53 5.79
CA GLU A 77 1.67 2.26 6.15
C GLU A 77 2.25 1.87 7.49
N ALA A 78 1.55 2.30 8.49
CA ALA A 78 1.95 2.01 9.84
C ALA A 78 1.94 0.51 10.03
N LYS A 79 3.00 -0.02 10.60
CA LYS A 79 3.01 -1.35 11.18
C LYS A 79 2.13 -1.30 12.42
N THR A 80 0.88 -0.89 12.22
CA THR A 80 -0.11 -0.62 13.25
C THR A 80 -1.16 -1.72 13.23
N ALA A 81 -2.12 -1.59 14.10
CA ALA A 81 -3.30 -2.45 14.12
C ALA A 81 -3.98 -2.57 12.76
N SER A 82 -3.88 -1.54 11.90
CA SER A 82 -4.43 -1.55 10.55
C SER A 82 -3.81 -2.61 9.65
N ASN A 83 -2.48 -2.81 9.75
CA ASN A 83 -1.80 -3.83 8.96
C ASN A 83 -2.16 -5.23 9.44
N LYS A 84 -2.32 -5.40 10.74
CA LYS A 84 -2.75 -6.69 11.31
C LYS A 84 -4.18 -7.03 10.87
N PHE A 85 -5.03 -6.03 10.82
CA PHE A 85 -6.40 -6.21 10.35
C PHE A 85 -6.42 -6.59 8.86
N PHE A 86 -5.60 -5.94 8.07
CA PHE A 86 -5.47 -6.22 6.64
C PHE A 86 -4.99 -7.64 6.39
N GLU A 87 -4.00 -8.07 7.16
CA GLU A 87 -3.47 -9.43 7.11
C GLU A 87 -4.55 -10.44 7.49
N PHE A 88 -5.30 -10.16 8.56
CA PHE A 88 -6.41 -10.99 9.00
C PHE A 88 -7.45 -11.14 7.89
N GLU A 89 -7.85 -10.03 7.27
CA GLU A 89 -8.82 -10.05 6.18
C GLU A 89 -8.33 -10.88 4.99
N HIS A 90 -7.05 -10.71 4.64
CA HIS A 90 -6.45 -11.46 3.55
C HIS A 90 -6.46 -12.97 3.81
N MET A 91 -6.12 -13.36 5.03
CA MET A 91 -6.15 -14.75 5.44
C MET A 91 -7.57 -15.31 5.44
N MET A 92 -8.53 -14.53 5.92
CA MET A 92 -9.95 -14.93 5.94
C MET A 92 -10.47 -15.24 4.54
N LYS A 93 -10.07 -14.46 3.54
CA LYS A 93 -10.52 -14.67 2.16
C LYS A 93 -10.00 -15.98 1.56
N GLN A 94 -8.95 -16.55 2.12
CA GLN A 94 -8.38 -17.81 1.65
C GLN A 94 -9.07 -19.03 2.26
N LEU A 95 -9.89 -18.83 3.27
CA LEU A 95 -10.59 -19.92 3.94
C LEU A 95 -11.90 -20.27 3.22
N SER A 96 -12.36 -21.51 3.41
CA SER A 96 -13.68 -21.90 2.97
C SER A 96 -14.76 -21.11 3.71
N GLU A 97 -15.97 -21.06 3.16
CA GLU A 97 -17.09 -20.39 3.82
C GLU A 97 -17.35 -20.95 5.21
N ALA A 98 -17.28 -22.27 5.35
CA ALA A 98 -17.49 -22.94 6.63
C ALA A 98 -16.44 -22.51 7.66
N ASP A 99 -15.19 -22.42 7.25
CA ASP A 99 -14.10 -22.00 8.14
C ASP A 99 -14.20 -20.51 8.48
N GLN A 100 -14.59 -19.68 7.52
CA GLN A 100 -14.84 -18.25 7.76
C GLN A 100 -15.94 -18.07 8.82
N GLU A 101 -17.02 -18.82 8.69
CA GLU A 101 -18.13 -18.76 9.62
C GLU A 101 -17.72 -19.24 11.02
N LEU A 102 -16.90 -20.29 11.09
CA LEU A 102 -16.36 -20.77 12.35
C LEU A 102 -15.57 -19.67 13.07
N ILE A 103 -14.64 -19.02 12.35
CA ILE A 103 -13.84 -17.93 12.91
C ILE A 103 -14.74 -16.76 13.34
N PHE A 104 -15.71 -16.41 12.51
CA PHE A 104 -16.65 -15.33 12.78
C PHE A 104 -17.44 -15.61 14.08
N ASN A 105 -17.92 -16.83 14.23
CA ASN A 105 -18.69 -17.21 15.42
C ASN A 105 -17.85 -17.25 16.69
N MET A 106 -16.54 -17.46 16.56
CA MET A 106 -15.61 -17.39 17.68
C MET A 106 -15.30 -15.95 18.08
N VAL A 107 -15.17 -15.07 17.09
CA VAL A 107 -14.72 -13.69 17.30
C VAL A 107 -15.87 -12.76 17.72
N MET A 108 -17.04 -12.91 17.12
CA MET A 108 -18.15 -11.97 17.33
C MET A 108 -18.61 -11.85 18.79
N PRO A 109 -18.79 -12.93 19.56
CA PRO A 109 -19.13 -12.77 20.96
C PRO A 109 -18.08 -12.01 21.75
N CYS A 110 -16.81 -12.25 21.42
CA CYS A 110 -15.70 -11.55 22.04
C CYS A 110 -15.72 -10.07 21.72
N MET A 111 -15.96 -9.71 20.46
CA MET A 111 -16.05 -8.32 20.04
C MET A 111 -17.19 -7.59 20.70
N LYS A 112 -18.37 -8.23 20.77
CA LYS A 112 -19.52 -7.63 21.42
C LYS A 112 -19.26 -7.35 22.90
N ARG A 113 -18.50 -8.22 23.55
CA ARG A 113 -18.12 -8.06 24.94
C ARG A 113 -17.17 -6.89 25.16
N LEU A 114 -16.28 -6.64 24.18
CA LEU A 114 -15.28 -5.60 24.27
C LEU A 114 -15.80 -4.22 23.85
N LEU A 115 -16.88 -4.16 23.09
CA LEU A 115 -17.44 -2.89 22.64
C LEU A 115 -18.36 -2.30 23.74
N PRO A 116 -18.18 -1.02 24.07
CA PRO A 116 -19.08 -0.35 24.99
C PRO A 116 -20.44 -0.09 24.31
N ASN A 117 -21.51 -0.20 25.08
CA ASN A 117 -22.87 0.21 24.65
C ASN A 117 -23.41 -0.57 23.44
N THR A 118 -23.12 -1.83 23.37
CA THR A 118 -23.72 -2.69 22.34
C THR A 118 -24.79 -3.60 22.91
#